data_7b151d4bfe6265fa651871f987bd436d
#
_entry.id   7b151d4bfe6265fa651871f987bd436d
#
_cell.length_a   1.000
_cell.length_b   1.000
_cell.length_c   1.000
_cell.angle_alpha   90.00
_cell.angle_beta   90.00
_cell.angle_gamma   90.00
#
_symmetry.space_group_name_H-M   'P 1'
#
loop_
_entity.id
_entity.type
_entity.pdbx_description
1 polymer ?
#
loop_
_entity_poly.entity_id
_entity_poly.type
_entity_poly.pdbx_seq_one_letter_code
_entity_poly.pdbx_strand_id
1 'polypeptide(L)'
;GTERVRYFISMGMLDQKGFFKNHDTRYDANFNFNRYNYRANLDIDFTKTTHVAINIGGRVEKRNFPRSGDDINQLFRRIYWATPFSGPGIVDGKWIKGNSQYLPVGLSDGLGNIYGRGYGSKTTNVVNLDLALTQKLDFVTKGLQFKIKVAYNSGYDHTKERATSIENY
;
A
#
# COMPACT_ATOMS: atom_id res chain seq x y z
N GLY A 1 -32.21 -6.05 3.44
CA GLY A 1 -32.27 -7.34 4.12
C GLY A 1 -33.72 -7.78 4.33
N THR A 2 -33.88 -9.01 4.70
CA THR A 2 -35.19 -9.59 5.10
C THR A 2 -35.17 -9.82 6.62
N GLU A 3 -36.29 -10.25 7.21
CA GLU A 3 -36.34 -10.61 8.64
C GLU A 3 -35.31 -11.70 9.02
N ARG A 4 -34.89 -12.54 8.05
CA ARG A 4 -33.96 -13.65 8.27
C ARG A 4 -32.57 -13.39 7.75
N VAL A 5 -32.36 -12.36 6.92
CA VAL A 5 -31.06 -12.07 6.30
C VAL A 5 -30.77 -10.59 6.43
N ARG A 6 -29.72 -10.27 7.17
CA ARG A 6 -29.19 -8.92 7.33
C ARG A 6 -27.81 -8.87 6.67
N TYR A 7 -27.56 -7.85 5.90
CA TYR A 7 -26.27 -7.67 5.27
C TYR A 7 -25.84 -6.19 5.29
N PHE A 8 -24.55 -6.01 5.30
CA PHE A 8 -23.93 -4.71 5.20
C PHE A 8 -22.70 -4.82 4.30
N ILE A 9 -22.57 -3.93 3.33
CA ILE A 9 -21.40 -3.85 2.44
C ILE A 9 -20.90 -2.41 2.47
N SER A 10 -19.59 -2.25 2.61
CA SER A 10 -18.91 -0.96 2.61
C SER A 10 -17.63 -1.05 1.78
N MET A 11 -17.37 -0.01 1.02
CA MET A 11 -16.12 0.19 0.27
C MET A 11 -15.59 1.59 0.55
N GLY A 12 -14.27 1.71 0.64
CA GLY A 12 -13.59 2.98 0.82
C GLY A 12 -12.35 3.06 -0.04
N MET A 13 -12.04 4.25 -0.51
CA MET A 13 -10.85 4.53 -1.31
C MET A 13 -10.11 5.72 -0.72
N LEU A 14 -8.78 5.62 -0.67
CA LEU A 14 -7.88 6.72 -0.38
C LEU A 14 -6.86 6.80 -1.51
N ASP A 15 -6.73 7.98 -2.10
CA ASP A 15 -5.73 8.31 -3.12
C ASP A 15 -4.87 9.47 -2.62
N GLN A 16 -3.57 9.23 -2.47
CA GLN A 16 -2.60 10.23 -2.08
C GLN A 16 -1.50 10.30 -3.13
N LYS A 17 -1.32 11.47 -3.70
CA LYS A 17 -0.26 11.74 -4.67
C LYS A 17 0.94 12.38 -3.98
N GLY A 18 2.12 12.05 -4.46
CA GLY A 18 3.34 12.71 -4.03
C GLY A 18 3.39 14.16 -4.49
N PHE A 19 4.21 14.95 -3.83
CA PHE A 19 4.37 16.38 -4.09
C PHE A 19 5.54 16.69 -5.05
N PHE A 20 6.30 15.70 -5.47
CA PHE A 20 7.37 15.91 -6.44
C PHE A 20 6.80 16.16 -7.83
N LYS A 21 7.41 17.08 -8.55
CA LYS A 21 7.04 17.33 -9.95
C LYS A 21 7.37 16.11 -10.78
N ASN A 22 6.41 15.64 -11.58
CA ASN A 22 6.69 14.61 -12.57
C ASN A 22 7.48 15.24 -13.70
N HIS A 23 8.66 14.73 -13.96
CA HIS A 23 9.41 15.00 -15.17
C HIS A 23 9.04 13.93 -16.20
N ASP A 24 9.14 14.25 -17.46
CA ASP A 24 8.85 13.34 -18.57
C ASP A 24 9.94 12.26 -18.63
N THR A 25 9.85 11.30 -17.72
CA THR A 25 10.74 10.16 -17.59
C THR A 25 10.02 8.90 -18.03
N ARG A 26 10.78 7.86 -18.37
CA ARG A 26 10.23 6.54 -18.78
C ARG A 26 9.43 5.83 -17.69
N TYR A 27 9.38 6.37 -16.47
CA TYR A 27 8.70 5.81 -15.33
C TYR A 27 8.31 6.90 -14.32
N ASP A 28 7.27 6.63 -13.56
CA ASP A 28 6.87 7.49 -12.43
C ASP A 28 7.66 7.08 -11.17
N ALA A 29 8.58 7.95 -10.74
CA ALA A 29 9.35 7.80 -9.52
C ALA A 29 8.72 8.52 -8.31
N ASN A 30 7.55 9.13 -8.46
CA ASN A 30 6.93 9.88 -7.38
C ASN A 30 6.35 8.97 -6.28
N PHE A 31 6.15 9.54 -5.10
CA PHE A 31 5.43 8.86 -4.04
C PHE A 31 3.93 8.90 -4.31
N ASN A 32 3.35 7.76 -4.60
CA ASN A 32 1.91 7.63 -4.75
C ASN A 32 1.42 6.53 -3.82
N PHE A 33 0.30 6.74 -3.17
CA PHE A 33 -0.31 5.78 -2.28
C PHE A 33 -1.80 5.67 -2.55
N ASN A 34 -2.25 4.47 -2.89
CA ASN A 34 -3.65 4.14 -3.08
C ASN A 34 -4.03 3.04 -2.10
N ARG A 35 -5.14 3.21 -1.40
CA ARG A 35 -5.70 2.20 -0.52
C ARG A 35 -7.18 2.01 -0.81
N TYR A 36 -7.55 0.76 -0.98
CA TYR A 36 -8.93 0.31 -1.15
C TYR A 36 -9.28 -0.56 0.05
N ASN A 37 -10.32 -0.18 0.78
CA ASN A 37 -10.85 -0.95 1.88
C ASN A 37 -12.19 -1.54 1.45
N TYR A 38 -12.47 -2.76 1.89
CA TYR A 38 -13.76 -3.39 1.69
C TYR A 38 -14.19 -4.13 2.94
N ARG A 39 -15.49 -4.16 3.18
CA ARG A 39 -16.10 -4.88 4.27
C ARG A 39 -17.46 -5.39 3.86
N ALA A 40 -17.75 -6.64 4.17
CA ALA A 40 -19.07 -7.25 4.03
C ALA A 40 -19.38 -8.04 5.31
N ASN A 41 -20.55 -7.80 5.86
CA ASN A 41 -21.11 -8.55 6.99
C ASN A 41 -22.40 -9.17 6.52
N LEU A 42 -22.60 -10.42 6.86
CA LEU A 42 -23.78 -11.20 6.53
C LEU A 42 -24.23 -11.98 7.76
N ASP A 43 -25.43 -11.72 8.22
CA ASP A 43 -26.09 -12.45 9.29
C ASP A 43 -27.31 -13.17 8.73
N ILE A 44 -27.36 -14.48 8.94
CA ILE A 44 -28.43 -15.35 8.43
C ILE A 44 -29.04 -16.12 9.59
N ASP A 45 -30.34 -15.96 9.82
CA ASP A 45 -31.14 -16.86 10.65
C ASP A 45 -31.58 -18.04 9.78
N PHE A 46 -30.69 -19.07 9.68
CA PHE A 46 -30.90 -20.22 8.81
C PHE A 46 -32.15 -21.01 9.25
N THR A 47 -32.32 -21.16 10.56
CA THR A 47 -33.53 -21.68 11.20
C THR A 47 -33.89 -20.80 12.40
N LYS A 48 -34.99 -21.10 13.10
CA LYS A 48 -35.35 -20.41 14.36
C LYS A 48 -34.32 -20.63 15.48
N THR A 49 -33.47 -21.65 15.34
CA THR A 49 -32.48 -22.05 16.33
C THR A 49 -31.04 -21.94 15.86
N THR A 50 -30.83 -21.76 14.55
CA THR A 50 -29.50 -21.72 13.93
C THR A 50 -29.25 -20.34 13.34
N HIS A 51 -28.18 -19.68 13.82
CA HIS A 51 -27.72 -18.38 13.33
C HIS A 51 -26.29 -18.49 12.78
N VAL A 52 -26.04 -17.93 11.60
CA VAL A 52 -24.73 -17.88 10.94
C VAL A 52 -24.36 -16.43 10.70
N ALA A 53 -23.18 -16.03 11.16
CA ALA A 53 -22.60 -14.73 10.89
C ALA A 53 -21.31 -14.89 10.10
N ILE A 54 -21.18 -14.16 9.00
CA ILE A 54 -20.02 -14.12 8.13
C ILE A 54 -19.55 -12.67 8.03
N ASN A 55 -18.30 -12.41 8.41
CA ASN A 55 -17.69 -11.10 8.26
C ASN A 55 -16.44 -11.25 7.39
N ILE A 56 -16.40 -10.48 6.32
CA ILE A 56 -15.26 -10.39 5.43
C ILE A 56 -14.82 -8.94 5.42
N GLY A 57 -13.54 -8.72 5.62
CA GLY A 57 -12.96 -7.38 5.53
C GLY A 57 -11.55 -7.46 5.00
N GLY A 58 -11.10 -6.37 4.42
CA GLY A 58 -9.73 -6.31 3.95
C GLY A 58 -9.36 -4.98 3.35
N ARG A 59 -8.09 -4.91 2.93
CA ARG A 59 -7.55 -3.77 2.23
C ARG A 59 -6.51 -4.18 1.22
N VAL A 60 -6.47 -3.43 0.13
CA VAL A 60 -5.42 -3.48 -0.87
C VAL A 60 -4.73 -2.13 -0.88
N GLU A 61 -3.44 -2.11 -0.62
CA GLU A 61 -2.60 -0.92 -0.65
C GLU A 61 -1.60 -1.02 -1.79
N LYS A 62 -1.48 0.04 -2.57
CA LYS A 62 -0.45 0.18 -3.60
C LYS A 62 0.36 1.41 -3.28
N ARG A 63 1.66 1.25 -3.11
CA ARG A 63 2.60 2.33 -2.86
C ARG A 63 3.65 2.35 -3.95
N ASN A 64 3.81 3.50 -4.59
CA ASN A 64 4.92 3.79 -5.49
C ASN A 64 5.92 4.70 -4.78
N PHE A 65 7.21 4.54 -5.05
CA PHE A 65 8.27 5.33 -4.42
C PHE A 65 9.52 5.37 -5.30
N PRO A 66 10.36 6.44 -5.20
CA PRO A 66 11.63 6.47 -5.88
C PRO A 66 12.59 5.42 -5.30
N ARG A 67 13.32 4.75 -6.17
CA ARG A 67 14.36 3.81 -5.75
C ARG A 67 15.63 4.58 -5.40
N SER A 68 15.74 5.02 -4.17
CA SER A 68 16.90 5.79 -3.70
C SER A 68 18.06 4.91 -3.25
N GLY A 69 17.84 3.62 -3.01
CA GLY A 69 18.80 2.70 -2.41
C GLY A 69 18.97 2.87 -0.91
N ASP A 70 18.32 3.87 -0.32
CA ASP A 70 18.36 4.19 1.11
C ASP A 70 16.92 4.30 1.64
N ASP A 71 16.79 4.45 2.94
CA ASP A 71 15.50 4.76 3.52
C ASP A 71 15.04 6.19 3.10
N ILE A 72 13.76 6.47 3.30
CA ILE A 72 13.15 7.74 2.92
C ILE A 72 13.81 8.94 3.61
N ASN A 73 14.30 8.77 4.85
CA ASN A 73 14.96 9.82 5.61
C ASN A 73 16.29 10.20 4.97
N GLN A 74 17.02 9.22 4.46
CA GLN A 74 18.25 9.45 3.72
C GLN A 74 17.98 10.17 2.41
N LEU A 75 16.90 9.85 1.72
CA LEU A 75 16.47 10.56 0.51
C LEU A 75 16.22 12.04 0.80
N PHE A 76 15.41 12.36 1.82
CA PHE A 76 15.14 13.75 2.20
C PHE A 76 16.40 14.48 2.65
N ARG A 77 17.26 13.83 3.42
CA ARG A 77 18.55 14.40 3.83
C ARG A 77 19.43 14.75 2.65
N ARG A 78 19.49 13.90 1.63
CA ARG A 78 20.26 14.16 0.40
C ARG A 78 19.66 15.30 -0.41
N ILE A 79 18.34 15.41 -0.48
CA ILE A 79 17.66 16.53 -1.14
C ILE A 79 17.99 17.84 -0.40
N TYR A 80 17.91 17.84 0.92
CA TYR A 80 18.21 19.01 1.75
C TYR A 80 19.66 19.47 1.61
N TRP A 81 20.59 18.54 1.45
CA TRP A 81 22.03 18.84 1.28
C TRP A 81 22.42 19.10 -0.16
N ALA A 82 21.53 18.87 -1.12
CA ALA A 82 21.81 19.15 -2.50
C ALA A 82 21.99 20.65 -2.72
N THR A 83 23.09 21.03 -3.32
CA THR A 83 23.32 22.42 -3.72
C THR A 83 22.77 22.67 -5.13
N PRO A 84 22.46 23.93 -5.48
CA PRO A 84 22.06 24.29 -6.85
C PRO A 84 23.07 23.90 -7.92
N PHE A 85 24.33 23.69 -7.53
CA PHE A 85 25.44 23.35 -8.41
C PHE A 85 25.77 21.85 -8.44
N SER A 86 24.96 21.02 -7.82
CA SER A 86 25.26 19.57 -7.68
C SER A 86 25.16 18.80 -9.01
N GLY A 87 24.59 19.37 -10.03
CA GLY A 87 24.51 18.77 -11.36
C GLY A 87 23.79 19.67 -12.35
N PRO A 88 23.93 19.41 -13.66
CA PRO A 88 23.27 20.17 -14.72
C PRO A 88 21.75 19.93 -14.78
N GLY A 89 21.24 18.95 -14.06
CA GLY A 89 19.84 18.58 -14.03
C GLY A 89 19.40 17.79 -15.24
N ILE A 90 18.37 18.24 -15.92
CA ILE A 90 17.83 17.63 -17.14
C ILE A 90 18.33 18.40 -18.35
N VAL A 91 19.01 17.71 -19.25
CA VAL A 91 19.45 18.24 -20.54
C VAL A 91 18.90 17.32 -21.63
N ASP A 92 18.19 17.89 -22.63
CA ASP A 92 17.55 17.16 -23.73
C ASP A 92 16.62 16.01 -23.24
N GLY A 93 15.88 16.26 -22.15
CA GLY A 93 14.96 15.27 -21.56
C GLY A 93 15.63 14.13 -20.80
N LYS A 94 16.96 14.17 -20.62
CA LYS A 94 17.74 13.16 -19.90
C LYS A 94 18.33 13.73 -18.61
N TRP A 95 18.30 12.94 -17.56
CA TRP A 95 19.03 13.23 -16.34
C TRP A 95 20.53 13.06 -16.53
N ILE A 96 21.28 14.08 -16.17
CA ILE A 96 22.72 14.03 -16.21
C ILE A 96 23.27 13.97 -14.81
N LYS A 97 24.14 13.00 -14.58
CA LYS A 97 24.80 12.83 -13.28
C LYS A 97 25.83 13.94 -13.06
N GLY A 98 25.74 14.60 -11.91
CA GLY A 98 26.78 15.54 -11.50
C GLY A 98 28.15 14.83 -11.37
N ASN A 99 29.21 15.50 -11.83
CA ASN A 99 30.55 14.97 -11.71
C ASN A 99 31.06 15.11 -10.26
N SER A 100 31.16 13.99 -9.53
CA SER A 100 31.63 13.98 -8.14
C SER A 100 33.09 14.39 -7.97
N GLN A 101 33.87 14.43 -9.05
CA GLN A 101 35.27 14.85 -9.00
C GLN A 101 35.44 16.33 -8.66
N TYR A 102 34.46 17.15 -9.07
CA TYR A 102 34.47 18.60 -8.86
C TYR A 102 33.51 19.07 -7.78
N LEU A 103 32.73 18.16 -7.21
CA LEU A 103 31.80 18.48 -6.13
C LEU A 103 32.41 18.13 -4.77
N PRO A 104 32.29 19.00 -3.78
CA PRO A 104 32.72 18.70 -2.41
C PRO A 104 32.10 17.38 -1.90
N VAL A 105 32.87 16.64 -1.14
CA VAL A 105 32.44 15.39 -0.52
C VAL A 105 31.13 15.63 0.28
N GLY A 106 30.11 14.83 0.01
CA GLY A 106 28.81 14.92 0.69
C GLY A 106 27.73 15.69 -0.06
N LEU A 107 28.06 16.38 -1.14
CA LEU A 107 27.04 16.97 -2.01
C LEU A 107 26.41 15.86 -2.84
N SER A 108 25.10 15.71 -2.70
CA SER A 108 24.36 14.73 -3.47
C SER A 108 23.56 15.43 -4.56
N ASP A 109 23.47 14.77 -5.70
CA ASP A 109 22.49 15.08 -6.71
C ASP A 109 21.11 14.69 -6.18
N GLY A 110 20.42 15.66 -5.52
CA GLY A 110 19.13 15.41 -4.89
C GLY A 110 18.08 14.96 -5.88
N LEU A 111 18.11 15.51 -7.09
CA LEU A 111 17.16 15.19 -8.14
C LEU A 111 17.48 13.82 -8.78
N GLY A 112 18.75 13.52 -9.01
CA GLY A 112 19.18 12.22 -9.52
C GLY A 112 18.84 11.07 -8.56
N ASN A 113 18.82 11.32 -7.27
CA ASN A 113 18.39 10.31 -6.29
C ASN A 113 16.90 10.01 -6.39
N ILE A 114 16.05 10.96 -6.80
CA ILE A 114 14.62 10.74 -6.99
C ILE A 114 14.37 10.12 -8.36
N TYR A 115 14.89 10.72 -9.42
CA TYR A 115 14.49 10.41 -10.79
C TYR A 115 15.45 9.50 -11.54
N GLY A 116 16.70 9.42 -11.12
CA GLY A 116 17.76 8.76 -11.87
C GLY A 116 18.04 7.32 -11.48
N ARG A 117 17.43 6.75 -10.44
CA ARG A 117 17.77 5.41 -9.94
C ARG A 117 16.70 4.36 -10.16
N GLY A 118 15.56 4.74 -10.73
CA GLY A 118 14.42 3.87 -10.95
C GLY A 118 13.33 4.05 -9.89
N TYR A 119 12.46 3.07 -9.79
CA TYR A 119 11.30 3.12 -8.90
C TYR A 119 11.07 1.79 -8.19
N GLY A 120 10.38 1.87 -7.06
CA GLY A 120 9.82 0.74 -6.34
C GLY A 120 8.30 0.81 -6.31
N SER A 121 7.66 -0.33 -6.32
CA SER A 121 6.23 -0.47 -6.13
C SER A 121 5.96 -1.59 -5.13
N LYS A 122 5.24 -1.27 -4.06
CA LYS A 122 4.82 -2.24 -3.05
C LYS A 122 3.31 -2.36 -3.07
N THR A 123 2.84 -3.60 -3.18
CA THR A 123 1.42 -3.95 -3.01
C THR A 123 1.26 -4.77 -1.75
N THR A 124 0.41 -4.31 -0.85
CA THR A 124 0.03 -5.01 0.37
C THR A 124 -1.43 -5.41 0.26
N ASN A 125 -1.74 -6.67 0.49
CA ASN A 125 -3.10 -7.19 0.51
C ASN A 125 -3.35 -7.85 1.87
N VAL A 126 -4.41 -7.44 2.56
CA VAL A 126 -4.83 -8.01 3.84
C VAL A 126 -6.27 -8.44 3.72
N VAL A 127 -6.55 -9.67 4.11
CA VAL A 127 -7.90 -10.26 4.12
C VAL A 127 -8.16 -10.82 5.52
N ASN A 128 -9.31 -10.48 6.05
CA ASN A 128 -9.83 -11.01 7.31
C ASN A 128 -11.19 -11.67 7.04
N LEU A 129 -11.37 -12.88 7.52
CA LEU A 129 -12.59 -13.64 7.42
C LEU A 129 -12.96 -14.17 8.80
N ASP A 130 -14.16 -13.86 9.25
CA ASP A 130 -14.74 -14.43 10.46
C ASP A 130 -16.03 -15.17 10.11
N LEU A 131 -16.14 -16.40 10.56
CA LEU A 131 -17.33 -17.23 10.47
C LEU A 131 -17.78 -17.61 11.88
N ALA A 132 -19.02 -17.33 12.23
CA ALA A 132 -19.60 -17.75 13.50
C ALA A 132 -20.91 -18.51 13.26
N LEU A 133 -21.03 -19.65 13.92
CA LEU A 133 -22.24 -20.44 13.97
C LEU A 133 -22.75 -20.46 15.42
N THR A 134 -24.00 -20.11 15.62
CA THR A 134 -24.68 -20.21 16.91
C THR A 134 -25.87 -21.13 16.76
N GLN A 135 -25.96 -22.16 17.60
CA GLN A 135 -27.04 -23.13 17.65
C GLN A 135 -27.69 -23.09 19.03
N LYS A 136 -29.00 -22.78 19.10
CA LYS A 136 -29.79 -22.94 20.33
C LYS A 136 -30.15 -24.41 20.52
N LEU A 137 -29.96 -24.89 21.73
CA LEU A 137 -30.18 -26.28 22.13
C LEU A 137 -31.28 -26.35 23.19
N ASP A 138 -32.32 -25.52 23.06
CA ASP A 138 -33.46 -25.47 24.01
C ASP A 138 -34.20 -26.80 24.12
N PHE A 139 -34.04 -27.69 23.13
CA PHE A 139 -34.60 -29.03 23.12
C PHE A 139 -33.87 -29.98 24.10
N VAL A 140 -32.62 -29.67 24.51
CA VAL A 140 -31.85 -30.39 25.53
C VAL A 140 -32.07 -29.73 26.88
N THR A 141 -31.81 -28.43 26.96
CA THR A 141 -31.99 -27.67 28.20
C THR A 141 -32.34 -26.22 27.81
N LYS A 142 -33.38 -25.68 28.43
CA LYS A 142 -33.85 -24.31 28.17
C LYS A 142 -32.75 -23.29 28.41
N GLY A 143 -32.47 -22.45 27.40
CA GLY A 143 -31.43 -21.42 27.43
C GLY A 143 -30.03 -21.92 27.06
N LEU A 144 -29.86 -23.25 26.80
CA LEU A 144 -28.57 -23.76 26.32
C LEU A 144 -28.31 -23.32 24.89
N GLN A 145 -27.10 -22.84 24.63
CA GLN A 145 -26.65 -22.55 23.28
C GLN A 145 -25.21 -22.97 23.05
N PHE A 146 -24.91 -23.38 21.84
CA PHE A 146 -23.59 -23.73 21.37
C PHE A 146 -23.12 -22.70 20.34
N LYS A 147 -21.86 -22.21 20.46
CA LYS A 147 -21.28 -21.25 19.53
C LYS A 147 -19.88 -21.67 19.11
N ILE A 148 -19.66 -21.70 17.80
CA ILE A 148 -18.34 -21.86 17.20
C ILE A 148 -17.99 -20.57 16.47
N LYS A 149 -16.75 -20.11 16.60
CA LYS A 149 -16.19 -19.03 15.80
C LYS A 149 -14.86 -19.48 15.20
N VAL A 150 -14.73 -19.27 13.87
CA VAL A 150 -13.49 -19.49 13.13
C VAL A 150 -13.08 -18.15 12.54
N ALA A 151 -11.80 -17.79 12.72
CA ALA A 151 -11.22 -16.58 12.16
C ALA A 151 -10.01 -16.94 11.29
N TYR A 152 -9.93 -16.34 10.12
CA TYR A 152 -8.81 -16.46 9.21
C TYR A 152 -8.30 -15.06 8.83
N ASN A 153 -7.01 -14.82 9.06
CA ASN A 153 -6.35 -13.59 8.71
C ASN A 153 -5.17 -13.90 7.80
N SER A 154 -5.09 -13.23 6.66
CA SER A 154 -3.99 -13.38 5.71
C SER A 154 -3.47 -12.03 5.29
N GLY A 155 -2.15 -11.90 5.25
CA GLY A 155 -1.45 -10.73 4.72
C GLY A 155 -0.43 -11.16 3.68
N TYR A 156 -0.42 -10.46 2.55
CA TYR A 156 0.53 -10.68 1.47
C TYR A 156 1.14 -9.35 1.02
N ASP A 157 2.47 -9.29 1.01
CA ASP A 157 3.25 -8.17 0.50
C ASP A 157 4.01 -8.58 -0.74
N HIS A 158 3.87 -7.78 -1.80
CA HIS A 158 4.67 -7.91 -3.01
C HIS A 158 5.41 -6.61 -3.30
N THR A 159 6.73 -6.67 -3.33
CA THR A 159 7.58 -5.53 -3.66
C THR A 159 8.28 -5.80 -4.99
N LYS A 160 8.17 -4.84 -5.91
CA LYS A 160 8.85 -4.84 -7.19
C LYS A 160 9.72 -3.60 -7.26
N GLU A 161 11.01 -3.80 -7.50
CA GLU A 161 11.96 -2.71 -7.73
C GLU A 161 12.55 -2.80 -9.12
N ARG A 162 12.67 -1.66 -9.78
CA ARG A 162 13.34 -1.53 -11.06
C ARG A 162 14.43 -0.47 -10.93
N ALA A 163 15.66 -0.93 -11.14
CA ALA A 163 16.82 -0.06 -11.15
C ALA A 163 17.05 0.50 -12.56
N THR A 164 17.56 1.71 -12.61
CA THR A 164 18.15 2.29 -13.79
C THR A 164 19.45 2.98 -13.39
N SER A 165 20.36 3.15 -14.33
CA SER A 165 21.54 3.97 -14.18
C SER A 165 21.32 5.33 -14.86
N ILE A 166 21.86 6.37 -14.25
CA ILE A 166 21.86 7.71 -14.86
C ILE A 166 22.89 7.68 -16.00
N GLU A 167 22.46 8.10 -17.18
CA GLU A 167 23.36 8.24 -18.31
C GLU A 167 24.36 9.36 -18.03
N ASN A 168 25.64 9.09 -18.24
CA ASN A 168 26.69 10.09 -18.23
C ASN A 168 26.91 10.52 -19.69
N TYR A 169 26.99 11.80 -19.92
CA TYR A 169 27.56 12.37 -21.14
C TYR A 169 28.99 12.75 -20.89
#